data_ff30cb2ab3f13f0db81d282c80575f2f
#
_entry.id   ff30cb2ab3f13f0db81d282c80575f2f
#
_cell.length_a   1.000
_cell.length_b   1.000
_cell.length_c   1.000
_cell.angle_alpha   90.00
_cell.angle_beta   90.00
_cell.angle_gamma   90.00
#
_symmetry.space_group_name_H-M   'P 1'
#
loop_
_entity.id
_entity.type
_entity.pdbx_description
1 polymer ?
#
loop_
_entity_poly.entity_id
_entity_poly.type
_entity_poly.pdbx_seq_one_letter_code
_entity_poly.pdbx_strand_id
1 'polypeptide(L)'
;MRITAISTTVVNADLRNWVFVRVETDVTGLYGWGEATLEWKTRAVVGAVDDLAPLLIGTDPRDIAAAVRLMNKGGFWRMGVIGASAI
;
A
#
# COMPACT_ATOMS: atom_id res chain seq x y z
N MET A 1 -2.00 -18.58 0.92
CA MET A 1 -1.47 -17.39 0.21
C MET A 1 -1.24 -16.29 1.21
N ARG A 2 -0.07 -15.67 1.16
CA ARG A 2 0.32 -14.61 2.09
C ARG A 2 1.01 -13.50 1.34
N ILE A 3 0.82 -12.26 1.80
CA ILE A 3 1.56 -11.11 1.30
C ILE A 3 3.01 -11.22 1.77
N THR A 4 3.96 -11.09 0.85
CA THR A 4 5.39 -11.17 1.14
C THR A 4 6.09 -9.82 1.08
N ALA A 5 5.60 -8.91 0.24
CA ALA A 5 6.18 -7.58 0.10
C ALA A 5 5.16 -6.58 -0.39
N ILE A 6 5.28 -5.34 0.08
CA ILE A 6 4.55 -4.20 -0.43
C ILE A 6 5.58 -3.11 -0.72
N SER A 7 5.64 -2.67 -1.96
CA SER A 7 6.62 -1.69 -2.42
C SER A 7 5.98 -0.58 -3.23
N THR A 8 6.67 0.54 -3.32
CA THR A 8 6.22 1.67 -4.13
C THR A 8 7.18 1.93 -5.27
N THR A 9 6.66 2.40 -6.40
CA THR A 9 7.43 2.90 -7.53
C THR A 9 6.91 4.28 -7.88
N VAL A 10 7.81 5.26 -7.93
CA VAL A 10 7.47 6.63 -8.28
C VAL A 10 7.86 6.87 -9.73
N VAL A 11 6.90 7.30 -10.54
CA VAL A 11 7.12 7.64 -11.95
C VAL A 11 6.85 9.13 -12.15
N ASN A 12 7.85 9.85 -12.64
CA ASN A 12 7.68 11.27 -12.97
C ASN A 12 6.92 11.40 -14.29
N ALA A 13 5.83 12.16 -14.27
CA ALA A 13 4.99 12.42 -15.44
C ALA A 13 4.79 13.93 -15.61
N ASP A 14 5.85 14.63 -16.00
CA ASP A 14 5.91 16.08 -16.24
C ASP A 14 5.49 16.90 -14.99
N LEU A 15 4.20 17.23 -14.86
CA LEU A 15 3.70 18.11 -13.81
C LEU A 15 3.42 17.39 -12.49
N ARG A 16 3.47 16.05 -12.48
CA ARG A 16 3.17 15.27 -11.29
C ARG A 16 3.98 13.99 -11.25
N ASN A 17 4.10 13.42 -10.06
CA ASN A 17 4.63 12.08 -9.88
C ASN A 17 3.48 11.10 -9.69
N TRP A 18 3.54 9.98 -10.37
CA TRP A 18 2.63 8.86 -10.10
C TRP A 18 3.30 7.90 -9.13
N VAL A 19 2.55 7.47 -8.14
CA VAL A 19 3.01 6.50 -7.15
C VAL A 19 2.23 5.22 -7.32
N PHE A 20 2.92 4.16 -7.71
CA PHE A 20 2.31 2.83 -7.85
C PHE A 20 2.71 1.97 -6.66
N VAL A 21 1.76 1.18 -6.18
CA VAL A 21 1.96 0.22 -5.10
C VAL A 21 1.90 -1.18 -5.69
N ARG A 22 2.91 -1.98 -5.40
CA ARG A 22 2.93 -3.38 -5.80
C ARG A 22 2.81 -4.25 -4.55
N VAL A 23 1.84 -5.16 -4.55
CA VAL A 23 1.65 -6.15 -3.51
C VAL A 23 2.07 -7.51 -4.06
N GLU A 24 3.07 -8.12 -3.44
CA GLU A 24 3.58 -9.43 -3.84
C GLU A 24 3.11 -10.50 -2.86
N THR A 25 2.96 -11.72 -3.36
CA THR A 25 2.52 -12.87 -2.59
C THR A 25 3.54 -14.01 -2.65
N ASP A 26 3.37 -15.00 -1.79
CA ASP A 26 4.16 -16.23 -1.79
C ASP A 26 3.81 -17.17 -2.95
N VAL A 27 2.78 -16.85 -3.74
CA VAL A 27 2.45 -17.60 -4.96
C VAL A 27 3.23 -17.00 -6.13
N THR A 28 4.10 -17.81 -6.75
CA THR A 28 4.94 -17.36 -7.85
C THR A 28 4.11 -16.75 -8.98
N GLY A 29 4.46 -15.53 -9.37
CA GLY A 29 3.79 -14.80 -10.47
C GLY A 29 2.48 -14.14 -10.08
N LEU A 30 2.03 -14.26 -8.82
CA LEU A 30 0.81 -13.62 -8.37
C LEU A 30 1.13 -12.35 -7.58
N TYR A 31 0.77 -11.23 -8.15
CA TYR A 31 0.95 -9.90 -7.56
C TYR A 31 -0.17 -8.98 -8.03
N GLY A 32 -0.32 -7.86 -7.36
CA GLY A 32 -1.29 -6.83 -7.73
C GLY A 32 -0.67 -5.44 -7.71
N TRP A 33 -1.31 -4.52 -8.41
CA TRP A 33 -0.92 -3.12 -8.47
C TRP A 33 -2.06 -2.22 -8.02
N GLY A 34 -1.72 -1.19 -7.28
CA GLY A 34 -2.61 -0.08 -6.96
C GLY A 34 -1.91 1.25 -7.24
N GLU A 35 -2.65 2.33 -7.22
CA GLU A 35 -2.11 3.67 -7.39
C GLU A 35 -2.41 4.51 -6.16
N ALA A 36 -1.35 5.10 -5.59
CA ALA A 36 -1.40 5.90 -4.36
C ALA A 36 -1.07 7.38 -4.62
N THR A 37 -1.16 7.84 -5.84
CA THR A 37 -0.76 9.20 -6.22
C THR A 37 -1.48 10.25 -5.38
N LEU A 38 -0.70 11.14 -4.78
CA LEU A 38 -1.19 12.28 -4.04
C LEU A 38 -0.37 13.49 -4.47
N GLU A 39 -1.01 14.44 -5.15
CA GLU A 39 -0.31 15.59 -5.72
C GLU A 39 0.39 16.41 -4.64
N TRP A 40 1.65 16.80 -4.92
CA TRP A 40 2.51 17.59 -4.04
C TRP A 40 2.92 16.87 -2.73
N LYS A 41 2.52 15.61 -2.56
CA LYS A 41 2.74 14.84 -1.33
C LYS A 41 3.32 13.45 -1.59
N THR A 42 4.17 13.32 -2.59
CA THR A 42 4.76 12.02 -2.99
C THR A 42 5.46 11.34 -1.82
N ARG A 43 6.32 12.05 -1.09
CA ARG A 43 7.06 11.45 0.05
C ARG A 43 6.11 11.07 1.18
N ALA A 44 5.07 11.85 1.40
CA ALA A 44 4.09 11.55 2.45
C ALA A 44 3.34 10.26 2.16
N VAL A 45 2.89 10.07 0.91
CA VAL A 45 2.14 8.85 0.56
C VAL A 45 3.05 7.62 0.50
N VAL A 46 4.28 7.76 0.01
CA VAL A 46 5.27 6.66 0.04
C VAL A 46 5.55 6.26 1.48
N GLY A 47 5.78 7.21 2.38
CA GLY A 47 5.98 6.95 3.80
C GLY A 47 4.77 6.30 4.45
N ALA A 48 3.55 6.72 4.09
CA ALA A 48 2.33 6.11 4.61
C ALA A 48 2.21 4.64 4.18
N VAL A 49 2.51 4.31 2.93
CA VAL A 49 2.53 2.92 2.46
C VAL A 49 3.60 2.12 3.19
N ASP A 50 4.79 2.68 3.37
CA ASP A 50 5.87 2.02 4.11
C ASP A 50 5.48 1.75 5.57
N ASP A 51 4.72 2.65 6.19
CA ASP A 51 4.24 2.47 7.56
C ASP A 51 3.14 1.41 7.65
N LEU A 52 2.31 1.28 6.63
CA LEU A 52 1.22 0.31 6.61
C LEU A 52 1.70 -1.11 6.23
N ALA A 53 2.72 -1.21 5.39
CA ALA A 53 3.19 -2.49 4.87
C ALA A 53 3.49 -3.54 5.95
N PRO A 54 4.20 -3.22 7.05
CA PRO A 54 4.50 -4.22 8.07
C PRO A 54 3.27 -4.84 8.73
N LEU A 55 2.14 -4.12 8.72
CA LEU A 55 0.89 -4.62 9.30
C LEU A 55 0.28 -5.74 8.46
N LEU A 56 0.58 -5.78 7.17
CA LEU A 56 -0.05 -6.66 6.20
C LEU A 56 0.83 -7.83 5.77
N ILE A 57 2.14 -7.73 5.96
CA ILE A 57 3.06 -8.82 5.61
C ILE A 57 2.66 -10.08 6.38
N GLY A 58 2.54 -11.19 5.68
CA GLY A 58 2.14 -12.47 6.26
C GLY A 58 0.64 -12.70 6.32
N THR A 59 -0.18 -11.73 5.93
CA THR A 59 -1.65 -11.88 5.89
C THR A 59 -2.12 -12.42 4.54
N ASP A 60 -3.35 -12.90 4.47
CA ASP A 60 -3.97 -13.37 3.23
C ASP A 60 -4.53 -12.17 2.45
N PRO A 61 -4.02 -11.90 1.23
CA PRO A 61 -4.49 -10.75 0.45
C PRO A 61 -5.94 -10.87 -0.03
N ARG A 62 -6.52 -12.06 0.04
CA ARG A 62 -7.91 -12.26 -0.35
C ARG A 62 -8.90 -11.76 0.71
N ASP A 63 -8.45 -11.61 1.95
CA ASP A 63 -9.29 -11.10 3.04
C ASP A 63 -9.15 -9.58 3.14
N ILE A 64 -9.81 -8.88 2.22
CA ILE A 64 -9.76 -7.41 2.11
C ILE A 64 -10.30 -6.75 3.38
N ALA A 65 -11.38 -7.29 3.95
CA ALA A 65 -11.97 -6.72 5.16
C ALA A 65 -11.00 -6.76 6.35
N ALA A 66 -10.27 -7.87 6.52
CA ALA A 66 -9.25 -7.97 7.56
C ALA A 66 -8.10 -6.99 7.32
N ALA A 67 -7.65 -6.83 6.07
CA ALA A 67 -6.60 -5.89 5.70
C ALA A 67 -7.00 -4.45 6.06
N VAL A 68 -8.21 -4.05 5.71
CA VAL A 68 -8.74 -2.71 6.03
C VAL A 68 -8.77 -2.50 7.55
N ARG A 69 -9.23 -3.48 8.31
CA ARG A 69 -9.25 -3.39 9.77
C ARG A 69 -7.85 -3.20 10.36
N LEU A 70 -6.88 -3.96 9.87
CA LEU A 70 -5.48 -3.86 10.34
C LEU A 70 -4.90 -2.49 10.05
N MET A 71 -5.11 -1.96 8.85
CA MET A 71 -4.60 -0.64 8.47
C MET A 71 -5.24 0.47 9.29
N ASN A 72 -6.52 0.36 9.62
CA ASN A 72 -7.23 1.37 10.41
C ASN A 72 -6.86 1.32 11.91
N LYS A 73 -6.58 0.13 12.45
CA LYS A 73 -6.25 -0.04 13.87
C LYS A 73 -4.77 0.12 14.17
N GLY A 74 -3.91 -0.03 13.16
CA GLY A 74 -2.47 -0.09 13.34
C GLY A 74 -1.79 1.25 13.65
N GLY A 75 -2.53 2.35 13.71
CA GLY A 75 -1.96 3.66 13.92
C GLY A 75 -2.79 4.55 14.84
N PHE A 76 -2.19 5.66 15.23
CA PHE A 76 -2.86 6.69 16.02
C PHE A 76 -4.06 7.29 15.27
N TRP A 77 -3.89 7.50 13.96
CA TRP A 77 -4.94 8.00 13.08
C TRP A 77 -5.74 6.83 12.52
N ARG A 78 -6.95 6.66 13.03
CA ARG A 78 -7.77 5.47 12.72
C ARG A 78 -8.43 5.49 11.35
N MET A 79 -8.52 6.62 10.71
CA MET A 79 -9.06 6.72 9.35
C MET A 79 -7.87 6.74 8.39
N GLY A 80 -7.44 5.59 7.93
CA GLY A 80 -6.30 5.42 7.04
C GLY A 80 -6.55 6.00 5.66
N VAL A 81 -6.67 7.31 5.57
CA VAL A 81 -7.03 8.00 4.34
C VAL A 81 -5.90 7.99 3.34
N ILE A 82 -4.64 8.04 3.84
CA ILE A 82 -3.48 8.15 2.97
C ILE A 82 -2.92 6.77 2.65
N GLY A 83 -2.98 6.39 1.38
CA GLY A 83 -2.34 5.19 0.85
C GLY A 83 -3.06 3.87 1.10
N ALA A 84 -3.99 3.80 2.05
CA ALA A 84 -4.64 2.54 2.41
C ALA A 84 -5.43 1.92 1.25
N SER A 85 -6.16 2.73 0.49
CA SER A 85 -6.96 2.23 -0.62
C SER A 85 -6.13 1.73 -1.80
N ALA A 86 -4.84 2.10 -1.86
CA ALA A 86 -3.94 1.65 -2.92
C ALA A 86 -3.35 0.26 -2.65
N ILE A 87 -3.39 -0.17 -1.41
CA ILE A 87 -2.92 -1.49 -1.00
C ILE A 87 -4.06 -2.50 -1.11
#